data_6528288b7cb0e89092ce490d2bdba033
#
_entry.id   6528288b7cb0e89092ce490d2bdba033
#
_cell.length_a   1.000
_cell.length_b   1.000
_cell.length_c   1.000
_cell.angle_alpha   90.00
_cell.angle_beta   90.00
_cell.angle_gamma   90.00
#
_symmetry.space_group_name_H-M   'P 1'
#
loop_
_entity.id
_entity.type
_entity.pdbx_description
1 polymer ?
#
loop_
_entity_poly.entity_id
_entity_poly.type
_entity_poly.pdbx_seq_one_letter_code
_entity_poly.pdbx_strand_id
1 'polypeptide(L)'
;MRRPHRPLRRANQLPAAHQLAHPASVDSIPTSANQEDHVSMGTIACRQAREVLENATWVIAIEVMSAAQALDFHAGLAPGAGVAAAYARVREALPHLEHDIYLRPGLDRVRELVRGGELVRAAAGAVGPLR
;
A
#
# COMPACT_ATOMS: atom_id res chain seq x y z
N MET A 1 -5.74 -15.60 32.77
CA MET A 1 -6.22 -16.04 31.44
C MET A 1 -5.38 -15.37 30.38
N ARG A 2 -4.40 -16.05 29.78
CA ARG A 2 -3.50 -15.49 28.74
C ARG A 2 -4.22 -15.58 27.39
N ARG A 3 -4.41 -14.45 26.71
CA ARG A 3 -4.94 -14.44 25.32
C ARG A 3 -3.93 -15.15 24.42
N PRO A 4 -4.35 -16.08 23.55
CA PRO A 4 -3.44 -16.72 22.62
C PRO A 4 -2.87 -15.65 21.66
N HIS A 5 -1.55 -15.61 21.54
CA HIS A 5 -0.85 -14.82 20.52
C HIS A 5 -1.35 -15.26 19.14
N ARG A 6 -2.04 -14.40 18.42
CA ARG A 6 -2.31 -14.59 16.99
C ARG A 6 -0.97 -14.59 16.26
N PRO A 7 -0.54 -15.69 15.64
CA PRO A 7 0.66 -15.67 14.83
C PRO A 7 0.52 -14.63 13.71
N LEU A 8 1.59 -13.91 13.48
CA LEU A 8 1.73 -12.89 12.46
C LEU A 8 1.25 -13.43 11.10
N ARG A 9 0.18 -12.87 10.57
CA ARG A 9 -0.41 -13.21 9.25
C ARG A 9 0.52 -12.91 8.06
N ARG A 10 1.78 -12.53 8.29
CA ARG A 10 2.74 -12.16 7.25
C ARG A 10 3.21 -13.33 6.38
N ALA A 11 3.27 -14.55 6.92
CA ALA A 11 3.69 -15.72 6.14
C ALA A 11 2.67 -16.18 5.09
N ASN A 12 1.38 -15.78 5.23
CA ASN A 12 0.31 -16.19 4.31
C ASN A 12 0.00 -15.15 3.22
N GLN A 13 0.69 -14.00 3.19
CA GLN A 13 0.40 -12.97 2.17
C GLN A 13 1.10 -13.22 0.84
N LEU A 14 2.25 -13.90 0.84
CA LEU A 14 2.94 -14.25 -0.40
C LEU A 14 2.18 -15.26 -1.27
N PRO A 15 1.63 -16.37 -0.72
CA PRO A 15 0.75 -17.26 -1.49
C PRO A 15 -0.51 -16.55 -1.99
N ALA A 16 -1.11 -15.67 -1.18
CA ALA A 16 -2.28 -14.90 -1.58
C ALA A 16 -1.96 -13.93 -2.72
N ALA A 17 -0.79 -13.28 -2.72
CA ALA A 17 -0.36 -12.41 -3.80
C ALA A 17 -0.17 -13.17 -5.12
N HIS A 18 0.38 -14.39 -5.09
CA HIS A 18 0.49 -15.24 -6.28
C HIS A 18 -0.88 -15.69 -6.81
N GLN A 19 -1.82 -16.00 -5.93
CA GLN A 19 -3.19 -16.33 -6.33
C GLN A 19 -3.90 -15.13 -6.97
N LEU A 20 -3.67 -13.92 -6.44
CA LEU A 20 -4.23 -12.69 -7.00
C LEU A 20 -3.60 -12.32 -8.35
N ALA A 21 -2.37 -12.76 -8.62
CA ALA A 21 -1.70 -12.55 -9.90
C ALA A 21 -2.21 -13.49 -11.01
N HIS A 22 -2.93 -14.58 -10.67
CA HIS A 22 -3.54 -15.46 -11.64
C HIS A 22 -4.72 -14.76 -12.32
N PRO A 23 -4.70 -14.54 -13.65
CA PRO A 23 -5.78 -13.81 -14.31
C PRO A 23 -7.10 -14.58 -14.22
N ALA A 24 -8.14 -14.00 -13.64
CA ALA A 24 -9.46 -14.64 -13.62
C ALA A 24 -10.04 -14.87 -15.02
N SER A 25 -9.55 -14.11 -16.02
CA SER A 25 -9.97 -14.21 -17.41
C SER A 25 -9.51 -15.49 -18.14
N VAL A 26 -8.58 -16.27 -17.55
CA VAL A 26 -8.15 -17.55 -18.14
C VAL A 26 -9.08 -18.70 -17.77
N ASP A 27 -9.96 -18.48 -16.80
CA ASP A 27 -10.94 -19.48 -16.35
C ASP A 27 -12.30 -19.22 -16.99
N SER A 28 -12.96 -20.28 -17.38
CA SER A 28 -14.35 -20.27 -17.78
C SER A 28 -14.99 -21.61 -17.44
N ILE A 29 -16.27 -21.58 -17.15
CA ILE A 29 -17.06 -22.80 -16.88
C ILE A 29 -18.32 -22.78 -17.73
N PRO A 30 -18.76 -23.92 -18.28
CA PRO A 30 -20.07 -24.00 -18.90
C PRO A 30 -21.18 -23.86 -17.84
N THR A 31 -22.22 -23.11 -18.18
CA THR A 31 -23.41 -22.91 -17.34
C THR A 31 -24.67 -23.26 -18.09
N SER A 32 -25.84 -23.18 -17.42
CA SER A 32 -27.16 -23.43 -18.03
C SER A 32 -27.23 -24.77 -18.75
N ALA A 33 -26.78 -25.86 -18.11
CA ALA A 33 -26.74 -27.21 -18.68
C ALA A 33 -25.96 -27.27 -20.04
N ASN A 34 -24.80 -26.59 -20.10
CA ASN A 34 -23.94 -26.47 -21.29
C ASN A 34 -24.54 -25.65 -22.46
N GLN A 35 -25.53 -24.82 -22.19
CA GLN A 35 -26.03 -23.88 -23.19
C GLN A 35 -25.15 -22.65 -23.32
N GLU A 36 -24.46 -22.28 -22.22
CA GLU A 36 -23.46 -21.21 -22.20
C GLU A 36 -22.07 -21.84 -22.00
N ASP A 37 -21.22 -21.72 -22.98
CA ASP A 37 -19.87 -22.30 -23.00
C ASP A 37 -18.78 -21.35 -22.47
N HIS A 38 -19.15 -20.06 -22.31
CA HIS A 38 -18.22 -19.05 -21.80
C HIS A 38 -18.90 -18.11 -20.82
N VAL A 39 -18.39 -18.10 -19.57
CA VAL A 39 -18.81 -17.16 -18.54
C VAL A 39 -17.72 -16.15 -18.28
N SER A 40 -18.06 -14.86 -18.34
CA SER A 40 -17.13 -13.79 -17.97
C SER A 40 -16.82 -13.83 -16.48
N MET A 41 -15.51 -13.91 -16.14
CA MET A 41 -15.02 -13.83 -14.77
C MET A 41 -14.76 -12.37 -14.33
N GLY A 42 -15.42 -11.39 -14.93
CA GLY A 42 -15.21 -9.96 -14.71
C GLY A 42 -15.37 -9.55 -13.24
N THR A 43 -16.37 -10.07 -12.54
CA THR A 43 -16.59 -9.78 -11.11
C THR A 43 -15.44 -10.29 -10.25
N ILE A 44 -14.92 -11.48 -10.55
CA ILE A 44 -13.76 -12.05 -9.84
C ILE A 44 -12.52 -11.21 -10.13
N ALA A 45 -12.27 -10.85 -11.40
CA ALA A 45 -11.16 -9.98 -11.79
C ALA A 45 -11.19 -8.62 -11.08
N CYS A 46 -12.35 -7.99 -10.98
CA CYS A 46 -12.52 -6.72 -10.25
C CYS A 46 -12.21 -6.87 -8.75
N ARG A 47 -12.63 -7.98 -8.12
CA ARG A 47 -12.30 -8.25 -6.71
C ARG A 47 -10.80 -8.44 -6.51
N GLN A 48 -10.15 -9.23 -7.36
CA GLN A 48 -8.70 -9.42 -7.34
C GLN A 48 -7.96 -8.09 -7.53
N ALA A 49 -8.34 -7.29 -8.52
CA ALA A 49 -7.74 -5.98 -8.77
C ALA A 49 -7.86 -5.05 -7.55
N ARG A 50 -9.01 -5.03 -6.88
CA ARG A 50 -9.20 -4.25 -5.65
C ARG A 50 -8.25 -4.71 -4.55
N GLU A 51 -8.10 -6.02 -4.35
CA GLU A 51 -7.22 -6.56 -3.32
C GLU A 51 -5.74 -6.29 -3.63
N VAL A 52 -5.35 -6.38 -4.90
CA VAL A 52 -4.01 -5.98 -5.36
C VAL A 52 -3.74 -4.52 -5.05
N LEU A 53 -4.68 -3.62 -5.34
CA LEU A 53 -4.56 -2.19 -5.06
C LEU A 53 -4.41 -1.91 -3.55
N GLU A 54 -5.20 -2.58 -2.72
CA GLU A 54 -5.09 -2.47 -1.26
C GLU A 54 -3.71 -2.92 -0.76
N ASN A 55 -3.20 -4.04 -1.27
CA ASN A 55 -1.88 -4.56 -0.90
C ASN A 55 -0.76 -3.64 -1.39
N ALA A 56 -0.84 -3.13 -2.62
CA ALA A 56 0.12 -2.17 -3.16
C ALA A 56 0.16 -0.89 -2.31
N THR A 57 -0.99 -0.39 -1.88
CA THR A 57 -1.08 0.77 -1.01
C THR A 57 -0.37 0.55 0.34
N TRP A 58 -0.45 -0.66 0.90
CA TRP A 58 0.30 -1.02 2.10
C TRP A 58 1.80 -1.05 1.88
N VAL A 59 2.26 -1.62 0.74
CA VAL A 59 3.69 -1.67 0.39
C VAL A 59 4.24 -0.24 0.28
N ILE A 60 3.55 0.63 -0.45
CA ILE A 60 3.95 2.04 -0.60
C ILE A 60 3.95 2.76 0.74
N ALA A 61 2.98 2.52 1.62
CA ALA A 61 2.95 3.14 2.94
C ALA A 61 4.15 2.74 3.81
N ILE A 62 4.55 1.47 3.76
CA ILE A 62 5.75 0.98 4.45
C ILE A 62 7.01 1.62 3.87
N GLU A 63 7.11 1.69 2.54
CA GLU A 63 8.23 2.31 1.84
C GLU A 63 8.37 3.80 2.21
N VAL A 64 7.28 4.55 2.16
CA VAL A 64 7.22 5.97 2.52
C VAL A 64 7.64 6.20 3.97
N MET A 65 7.13 5.39 4.90
CA MET A 65 7.51 5.46 6.31
C MET A 65 9.01 5.19 6.50
N SER A 66 9.53 4.14 5.85
CA SER A 66 10.95 3.76 5.94
C SER A 66 11.85 4.81 5.30
N ALA A 67 11.46 5.37 4.16
CA ALA A 67 12.20 6.44 3.48
C ALA A 67 12.23 7.71 4.34
N ALA A 68 11.12 8.10 4.96
CA ALA A 68 11.10 9.24 5.85
C ALA A 68 12.05 9.03 7.06
N GLN A 69 12.04 7.82 7.65
CA GLN A 69 12.95 7.49 8.74
C GLN A 69 14.42 7.51 8.29
N ALA A 70 14.71 7.02 7.08
CA ALA A 70 16.08 7.05 6.52
C ALA A 70 16.56 8.48 6.29
N LEU A 71 15.69 9.38 5.83
CA LEU A 71 16.06 10.80 5.62
C LEU A 71 16.48 11.49 6.91
N ASP A 72 15.93 11.14 8.06
CA ASP A 72 16.34 11.72 9.34
C ASP A 72 17.80 11.44 9.71
N PHE A 73 18.35 10.32 9.25
CA PHE A 73 19.75 9.96 9.49
C PHE A 73 20.73 10.64 8.55
N HIS A 74 20.23 11.34 7.52
CA HIS A 74 21.07 12.10 6.58
C HIS A 74 21.17 13.59 6.96
N ALA A 75 21.45 13.87 8.22
CA ALA A 75 21.65 15.23 8.72
C ALA A 75 22.74 15.94 7.91
N GLY A 76 22.42 17.08 7.31
CA GLY A 76 23.33 17.89 6.49
C GLY A 76 23.09 17.79 4.98
N LEU A 77 22.24 16.89 4.51
CA LEU A 77 21.80 16.84 3.12
C LEU A 77 20.36 17.36 3.04
N ALA A 78 20.15 18.41 2.26
CA ALA A 78 18.81 18.93 2.01
C ALA A 78 18.17 18.16 0.85
N PRO A 79 17.00 17.53 1.03
CA PRO A 79 16.27 16.94 -0.08
C PRO A 79 15.74 18.01 -1.03
N GLY A 80 15.50 17.67 -2.30
CA GLY A 80 14.86 18.58 -3.25
C GLY A 80 13.46 19.01 -2.77
N ALA A 81 12.99 20.18 -3.21
CA ALA A 81 11.78 20.83 -2.68
C ALA A 81 10.55 19.93 -2.66
N GLY A 82 10.29 19.13 -3.71
CA GLY A 82 9.16 18.21 -3.75
C GLY A 82 9.27 17.09 -2.71
N VAL A 83 10.47 16.52 -2.53
CA VAL A 83 10.73 15.50 -1.52
C VAL A 83 10.61 16.09 -0.11
N ALA A 84 11.12 17.30 0.11
CA ALA A 84 11.01 18.01 1.38
C ALA A 84 9.53 18.23 1.78
N ALA A 85 8.69 18.65 0.83
CA ALA A 85 7.27 18.86 1.07
C ALA A 85 6.53 17.54 1.39
N ALA A 86 6.81 16.48 0.65
CA ALA A 86 6.23 15.16 0.92
C ALA A 86 6.70 14.63 2.28
N TYR A 87 7.99 14.75 2.60
CA TYR A 87 8.56 14.36 3.87
C TYR A 87 7.90 15.11 5.05
N ALA A 88 7.78 16.43 4.95
CA ALA A 88 7.11 17.24 5.98
C ALA A 88 5.68 16.73 6.23
N ARG A 89 4.94 16.40 5.16
CA ARG A 89 3.58 15.86 5.29
C ARG A 89 3.55 14.50 5.99
N VAL A 90 4.54 13.63 5.75
CA VAL A 90 4.68 12.36 6.47
C VAL A 90 4.96 12.61 7.94
N ARG A 91 5.83 13.57 8.28
CA ARG A 91 6.24 13.88 9.66
C ARG A 91 5.12 14.51 10.50
N GLU A 92 4.17 15.19 9.89
CA GLU A 92 2.94 15.63 10.55
C GLU A 92 2.09 14.43 11.02
N ALA A 93 2.06 13.35 10.25
CA ALA A 93 1.28 12.16 10.55
C ALA A 93 2.02 11.16 11.44
N LEU A 94 3.32 11.06 11.28
CA LEU A 94 4.19 10.10 11.98
C LEU A 94 5.50 10.79 12.38
N PRO A 95 5.74 11.07 13.66
CA PRO A 95 7.01 11.63 14.12
C PRO A 95 8.17 10.66 13.94
N HIS A 96 9.40 11.16 14.13
CA HIS A 96 10.60 10.32 14.17
C HIS A 96 10.47 9.20 15.21
N LEU A 97 10.91 8.01 14.83
CA LEU A 97 10.88 6.84 15.71
C LEU A 97 12.26 6.65 16.35
N GLU A 98 12.35 6.93 17.63
CA GLU A 98 13.60 6.73 18.42
C GLU A 98 13.73 5.30 18.96
N HIS A 99 12.59 4.64 19.17
CA HIS A 99 12.51 3.31 19.77
C HIS A 99 11.49 2.44 19.04
N ASP A 100 11.59 1.13 19.24
CA ASP A 100 10.60 0.19 18.74
C ASP A 100 9.24 0.46 19.38
N ILE A 101 8.24 0.68 18.53
CA ILE A 101 6.85 0.91 18.92
C ILE A 101 5.91 0.01 18.12
N TYR A 102 4.66 -0.06 18.53
CA TYR A 102 3.62 -0.68 17.73
C TYR A 102 3.29 0.20 16.51
N LEU A 103 3.83 -0.17 15.35
CA LEU A 103 3.81 0.64 14.12
C LEU A 103 2.43 0.79 13.46
N ARG A 104 1.47 -0.08 13.77
CA ARG A 104 0.21 -0.15 13.04
C ARG A 104 -0.55 1.17 12.97
N PRO A 105 -0.73 1.95 14.06
CA PRO A 105 -1.45 3.22 13.98
C PRO A 105 -0.76 4.26 13.10
N GLY A 106 0.58 4.29 13.13
CA GLY A 106 1.37 5.16 12.25
C GLY A 106 1.26 4.77 10.78
N LEU A 107 1.37 3.48 10.49
CA LEU A 107 1.20 2.95 9.14
C LEU A 107 -0.20 3.19 8.58
N ASP A 108 -1.25 3.07 9.39
CA ASP A 108 -2.62 3.38 8.96
C ASP A 108 -2.73 4.85 8.52
N ARG A 109 -2.12 5.80 9.26
CA ARG A 109 -2.09 7.22 8.89
C ARG A 109 -1.32 7.48 7.60
N VAL A 110 -0.11 6.90 7.45
CA VAL A 110 0.68 7.04 6.21
C VAL A 110 -0.07 6.44 5.03
N ARG A 111 -0.72 5.29 5.21
CA ARG A 111 -1.56 4.67 4.18
C ARG A 111 -2.69 5.61 3.73
N GLU A 112 -3.35 6.30 4.63
CA GLU A 112 -4.39 7.28 4.26
C GLU A 112 -3.81 8.47 3.48
N LEU A 113 -2.61 8.96 3.80
CA LEU A 113 -1.91 9.97 3.01
C LEU A 113 -1.65 9.49 1.57
N VAL A 114 -1.22 8.23 1.41
CA VAL A 114 -0.99 7.61 0.09
C VAL A 114 -2.30 7.51 -0.67
N ARG A 115 -3.34 6.94 -0.07
CA ARG A 115 -4.67 6.77 -0.71
C ARG A 115 -5.30 8.10 -1.09
N GLY A 116 -5.17 9.09 -0.23
CA GLY A 116 -5.68 10.43 -0.47
C GLY A 116 -4.88 11.22 -1.50
N GLY A 117 -3.71 10.73 -1.96
CA GLY A 117 -2.83 11.45 -2.87
C GLY A 117 -2.21 12.70 -2.27
N GLU A 118 -2.16 12.80 -0.94
CA GLU A 118 -1.70 14.00 -0.24
C GLU A 118 -0.21 14.25 -0.44
N LEU A 119 0.60 13.19 -0.54
CA LEU A 119 2.03 13.29 -0.77
C LEU A 119 2.34 13.85 -2.17
N VAL A 120 1.58 13.40 -3.18
CA VAL A 120 1.70 13.88 -4.55
C VAL A 120 1.28 15.35 -4.63
N ARG A 121 0.20 15.74 -3.96
CA ARG A 121 -0.24 17.14 -3.92
C ARG A 121 0.77 18.04 -3.22
N ALA A 122 1.36 17.58 -2.11
CA ALA A 122 2.39 18.33 -1.39
C ALA A 122 3.63 18.55 -2.28
N ALA A 123 4.11 17.51 -2.94
CA ALA A 123 5.24 17.60 -3.85
C ALA A 123 4.94 18.52 -5.05
N ALA A 124 3.79 18.34 -5.70
CA ALA A 124 3.38 19.17 -6.84
C ALA A 124 3.19 20.64 -6.44
N GLY A 125 2.69 20.92 -5.25
CA GLY A 125 2.58 22.27 -4.71
C GLY A 125 3.92 22.98 -4.55
N ALA A 126 5.00 22.21 -4.26
CA ALA A 126 6.34 22.75 -4.07
C ALA A 126 7.14 22.95 -5.38
N VAL A 127 6.88 22.14 -6.42
CA VAL A 127 7.71 22.12 -7.64
C VAL A 127 6.91 22.34 -8.93
N GLY A 128 5.61 22.52 -8.85
CA GLY A 128 4.71 22.54 -9.98
C GLY A 128 4.25 21.12 -10.42
N PRO A 129 3.50 21.02 -11.54
CA PRO A 129 2.97 19.74 -12.00
C PRO A 129 4.07 18.69 -12.21
N LEU A 130 3.89 17.53 -11.60
CA LEU A 130 4.77 16.39 -11.83
C LEU A 130 4.49 15.83 -13.24
N ARG A 131 5.56 15.63 -14.02
CA ARG A 131 5.51 15.09 -15.39
C ARG A 131 5.87 13.61 -15.38
#